data_b27de8f1e86743dfc59c86db0bd94a7f
#
_entry.id   b27de8f1e86743dfc59c86db0bd94a7f
#
_cell.length_a   1.000
_cell.length_b   1.000
_cell.length_c   1.000
_cell.angle_alpha   90.00
_cell.angle_beta   90.00
_cell.angle_gamma   90.00
#
_symmetry.space_group_name_H-M   'P 1'
#
loop_
_entity.id
_entity.type
_entity.pdbx_description
1 polymer ?
#
loop_
_entity_poly.entity_id
_entity_poly.type
_entity_poly.pdbx_seq_one_letter_code
_entity_poly.pdbx_strand_id
1 'polypeptide(L)'
;METMRFRRMAGLVACFGLLFASAARAEDLPSGPPDAVLDLRTAEGAAAAQAVWRYSDARLVEVEFRAPGPDHKPSGPPNRTQTLEPLAGAADFDDAQWPVLPPTALEDRRGGGKVSFAWYRLHAVIPERIGAFETAGATVVFETVVDDYAEVWVNGALPFTLHVDGLGQSGGAVIAGWNMPNRRLVSASAKPGERAVVAVFAANGPISSAPSNYFWVRRAQLAFYMAPRAVTPTRVDARIERLDPALDRAVPRDAGVEKLAEGFAFTEGPVWVPEHGGFLLFSDPNRNRIYRYDPAAGGHVSVFRGESGYQGPDVARYGQPGSNGLALDPRDGELTIDEHGNRRVAKLDADGSEVALADRYRGARLNSPNDLVYRSDGTLYFTDPPFGLPGFYADPGRELPYSGVFKLDANGLALVSQDLAGPNGIAFSPDERFLYVTNWDPARKVVMRYEVARNGSLANGRVFFDMTGAPGDEALDGLKVDTLGNLYVSGPGGVWILSPEGKHIGQIVAPELPANLAWGDADRMTLYMTARTGLYRMRLAVPGAGAAPAQLPASTASSARRTLARARWSRTR
;
A
#
# COMPACT_ATOMS: atom_id res chain seq x y z
N MET A 1 77.91 11.07 -12.80
CA MET A 1 78.42 9.73 -12.52
C MET A 1 78.07 9.45 -11.07
N GLU A 2 76.89 8.93 -10.79
CA GLU A 2 76.59 8.22 -9.57
C GLU A 2 75.17 7.64 -9.70
N THR A 3 75.15 6.35 -9.71
CA THR A 3 73.96 5.53 -9.86
C THR A 3 73.25 5.41 -8.49
N MET A 4 72.04 5.93 -8.38
CA MET A 4 71.21 5.78 -7.18
C MET A 4 70.22 4.63 -7.36
N ARG A 5 70.41 3.58 -6.56
CA ARG A 5 69.58 2.37 -6.52
C ARG A 5 68.27 2.67 -5.80
N PHE A 6 67.12 2.46 -6.47
CA PHE A 6 65.81 2.42 -5.84
C PHE A 6 65.59 1.08 -5.12
N ARG A 7 65.46 1.11 -3.80
CA ARG A 7 64.94 -0.01 -2.97
C ARG A 7 63.42 -0.04 -3.08
N ARG A 8 62.87 -1.17 -3.46
CA ARG A 8 61.44 -1.48 -3.32
C ARG A 8 61.08 -1.65 -1.85
N MET A 9 60.22 -0.80 -1.31
CA MET A 9 59.47 -1.04 -0.07
C MET A 9 58.10 -1.59 -0.45
N ALA A 10 57.83 -2.82 -0.04
CA ALA A 10 56.48 -3.42 -0.07
C ALA A 10 55.66 -2.81 1.07
N GLY A 11 54.69 -1.96 0.71
CA GLY A 11 53.73 -1.41 1.66
C GLY A 11 52.57 -2.37 1.83
N LEU A 12 52.34 -2.79 3.06
CA LEU A 12 51.18 -3.52 3.54
C LEU A 12 49.92 -2.64 3.33
N VAL A 13 49.03 -3.04 2.47
CA VAL A 13 47.68 -2.42 2.37
C VAL A 13 46.84 -3.06 3.47
N ALA A 14 46.67 -2.34 4.58
CA ALA A 14 45.68 -2.68 5.59
C ALA A 14 44.29 -2.31 5.01
N CYS A 15 43.49 -3.33 4.72
CA CYS A 15 42.06 -3.15 4.45
C CYS A 15 41.34 -2.66 5.72
N PHE A 16 41.17 -1.35 5.83
CA PHE A 16 40.16 -0.79 6.72
C PHE A 16 38.78 -1.08 6.11
N GLY A 17 38.14 -2.12 6.61
CA GLY A 17 36.71 -2.33 6.41
C GLY A 17 35.95 -1.17 7.03
N LEU A 18 35.53 -0.21 6.23
CA LEU A 18 34.54 0.77 6.60
C LEU A 18 33.21 0.02 6.79
N LEU A 19 32.90 -0.30 8.05
CA LEU A 19 31.54 -0.56 8.50
C LEU A 19 30.75 0.73 8.26
N PHE A 20 30.10 0.83 7.11
CA PHE A 20 29.01 1.78 6.93
C PHE A 20 27.89 1.32 7.87
N ALA A 21 27.79 1.95 9.03
CA ALA A 21 26.56 1.97 9.77
C ALA A 21 25.50 2.55 8.81
N SER A 22 24.55 1.72 8.38
CA SER A 22 23.40 2.17 7.59
C SER A 22 22.69 3.22 8.45
N ALA A 23 22.73 4.49 8.02
CA ALA A 23 21.87 5.49 8.59
C ALA A 23 20.43 4.95 8.53
N ALA A 24 19.78 4.87 9.70
CA ALA A 24 18.39 4.45 9.78
C ALA A 24 17.56 5.41 8.90
N ARG A 25 17.12 4.90 7.76
CA ARG A 25 16.11 5.59 6.92
C ARG A 25 14.86 5.77 7.77
N ALA A 26 14.13 6.86 7.55
CA ALA A 26 12.76 6.96 8.02
C ALA A 26 12.06 5.62 7.71
N GLU A 27 11.59 4.95 8.76
CA GLU A 27 11.07 3.59 8.64
C GLU A 27 9.80 3.67 7.79
N ASP A 28 9.84 3.07 6.62
CA ASP A 28 8.66 2.94 5.75
C ASP A 28 7.76 1.84 6.34
N LEU A 29 7.03 2.22 7.40
CA LEU A 29 6.18 1.28 8.14
C LEU A 29 5.03 0.80 7.25
N PRO A 30 4.66 -0.49 7.32
CA PRO A 30 3.51 -0.99 6.60
C PRO A 30 2.25 -0.16 6.91
N SER A 31 1.50 0.22 5.89
CA SER A 31 0.20 0.87 5.97
C SER A 31 -0.94 -0.14 5.79
N GLY A 32 -2.17 0.26 6.08
CA GLY A 32 -3.36 -0.58 5.98
C GLY A 32 -3.55 -1.53 7.16
N PRO A 33 -4.55 -2.41 7.11
CA PRO A 33 -4.85 -3.35 8.17
C PRO A 33 -3.71 -4.38 8.31
N PRO A 34 -3.30 -4.70 9.55
CA PRO A 34 -2.36 -5.78 9.80
C PRO A 34 -2.98 -7.16 9.55
N ASP A 35 -2.13 -8.14 9.22
CA ASP A 35 -2.56 -9.54 9.06
C ASP A 35 -2.92 -10.19 10.39
N ALA A 36 -2.30 -9.74 11.50
CA ALA A 36 -2.65 -10.14 12.86
C ALA A 36 -2.31 -9.03 13.87
N VAL A 37 -3.02 -9.02 15.00
CA VAL A 37 -2.85 -8.04 16.09
C VAL A 37 -2.87 -8.74 17.43
N LEU A 38 -1.97 -8.32 18.32
CA LEU A 38 -2.03 -8.61 19.75
C LEU A 38 -2.31 -7.32 20.53
N ASP A 39 -3.49 -7.19 21.10
CA ASP A 39 -3.81 -6.07 22.00
C ASP A 39 -3.18 -6.34 23.38
N LEU A 40 -2.12 -5.61 23.67
CA LEU A 40 -1.33 -5.77 24.89
C LEU A 40 -1.99 -5.18 26.16
N ARG A 41 -3.19 -4.61 26.03
CA ARG A 41 -4.03 -4.16 27.13
C ARG A 41 -4.96 -5.27 27.64
N THR A 42 -5.06 -6.36 26.89
CA THR A 42 -5.86 -7.53 27.28
C THR A 42 -4.98 -8.59 27.95
N ALA A 43 -5.59 -9.38 28.85
CA ALA A 43 -4.88 -10.50 29.47
C ALA A 43 -4.45 -11.55 28.44
N GLU A 44 -5.27 -11.81 27.42
CA GLU A 44 -5.02 -12.76 26.35
C GLU A 44 -3.84 -12.30 25.45
N GLY A 45 -3.89 -11.08 24.94
CA GLY A 45 -2.81 -10.56 24.07
C GLY A 45 -1.51 -10.40 24.81
N ALA A 46 -1.53 -9.95 26.08
CA ALA A 46 -0.35 -9.89 26.91
C ALA A 46 0.25 -11.28 27.20
N ALA A 47 -0.60 -12.27 27.48
CA ALA A 47 -0.13 -13.65 27.71
C ALA A 47 0.49 -14.26 26.43
N ALA A 48 -0.12 -14.03 25.26
CA ALA A 48 0.39 -14.51 23.98
C ALA A 48 1.78 -13.94 23.65
N ALA A 49 2.02 -12.67 23.97
CA ALA A 49 3.31 -12.01 23.81
C ALA A 49 4.25 -12.15 25.02
N GLN A 50 3.88 -12.90 26.05
CA GLN A 50 4.60 -12.93 27.33
C GLN A 50 4.91 -11.51 27.83
N ALA A 51 3.99 -10.59 27.62
CA ALA A 51 4.18 -9.16 27.84
C ALA A 51 4.15 -8.83 29.34
N VAL A 52 5.17 -8.11 29.79
CA VAL A 52 5.25 -7.58 31.16
C VAL A 52 5.36 -6.06 31.08
N TRP A 53 4.34 -5.38 31.59
CA TRP A 53 4.34 -3.93 31.72
C TRP A 53 4.87 -3.50 33.08
N ARG A 54 5.74 -2.48 33.09
CA ARG A 54 6.26 -1.84 34.29
C ARG A 54 6.07 -0.33 34.21
N TYR A 55 5.92 0.31 35.34
CA TYR A 55 5.59 1.73 35.43
C TYR A 55 6.47 2.46 36.45
N SER A 56 6.85 3.70 36.13
CA SER A 56 7.46 4.64 37.07
C SER A 56 7.08 6.07 36.72
N ASP A 57 6.73 6.87 37.74
CA ASP A 57 6.70 8.31 37.55
C ASP A 57 8.09 8.84 37.22
N ALA A 58 8.14 9.93 36.43
CA ALA A 58 9.36 10.66 36.16
C ALA A 58 9.25 12.09 36.72
N ARG A 59 10.37 12.63 37.15
CA ARG A 59 10.42 13.97 37.77
C ARG A 59 11.51 14.82 37.15
N LEU A 60 11.30 16.13 37.15
CA LEU A 60 12.31 17.10 36.79
C LEU A 60 13.27 17.28 37.98
N VAL A 61 14.56 17.19 37.71
CA VAL A 61 15.63 17.43 38.67
C VAL A 61 16.64 18.45 38.14
N GLU A 62 17.15 19.33 39.01
CA GLU A 62 18.19 20.28 38.63
C GLU A 62 19.53 19.57 38.48
N VAL A 63 20.23 19.84 37.39
CA VAL A 63 21.57 19.31 37.11
C VAL A 63 22.51 20.42 36.64
N GLU A 64 23.80 20.23 36.91
CA GLU A 64 24.84 21.05 36.28
C GLU A 64 25.06 20.56 34.85
N PHE A 65 25.04 21.52 33.91
CA PHE A 65 25.32 21.29 32.51
C PHE A 65 26.31 22.31 31.99
N ARG A 66 26.70 22.23 30.73
CA ARG A 66 27.55 23.24 30.11
C ARG A 66 26.77 24.01 29.07
N ALA A 67 26.96 25.33 29.03
CA ALA A 67 26.46 26.15 27.95
C ALA A 67 27.08 25.73 26.61
N PRO A 68 26.44 26.08 25.47
CA PRO A 68 27.02 25.86 24.15
C PRO A 68 28.41 26.53 24.05
N GLY A 69 29.40 25.81 23.57
CA GLY A 69 30.72 26.33 23.21
C GLY A 69 30.78 26.77 21.74
N PRO A 70 31.94 27.23 21.27
CA PRO A 70 32.18 27.61 19.89
C PRO A 70 31.99 26.48 18.88
N ASP A 71 32.08 25.24 19.33
CA ASP A 71 31.89 24.00 18.56
C ASP A 71 30.43 23.52 18.56
N HIS A 72 29.49 24.33 19.04
CA HIS A 72 28.06 24.01 19.21
C HIS A 72 27.79 22.82 20.15
N LYS A 73 28.82 22.33 20.86
CA LYS A 73 28.67 21.29 21.87
C LYS A 73 28.57 21.90 23.26
N PRO A 74 28.14 21.14 24.29
CA PRO A 74 28.10 21.61 25.68
C PRO A 74 29.50 21.71 26.29
N SER A 75 30.37 22.54 25.70
CA SER A 75 31.77 22.76 26.07
C SER A 75 32.01 24.13 26.71
N GLY A 76 30.99 24.97 26.80
CA GLY A 76 31.05 26.31 27.40
C GLY A 76 31.11 26.31 28.96
N PRO A 77 30.90 27.48 29.60
CA PRO A 77 30.90 27.59 31.05
C PRO A 77 29.79 26.76 31.72
N PRO A 78 29.94 26.40 32.99
CA PRO A 78 28.91 25.71 33.76
C PRO A 78 27.56 26.47 33.70
N ASN A 79 26.48 25.71 33.52
CA ASN A 79 25.14 26.19 33.50
C ASN A 79 24.23 25.24 34.27
N ARG A 80 23.21 25.75 34.94
CA ARG A 80 22.17 24.96 35.59
C ARG A 80 20.99 24.78 34.66
N THR A 81 20.56 23.53 34.57
CA THR A 81 19.39 23.15 33.80
C THR A 81 18.62 22.04 34.51
N GLN A 82 17.59 21.54 33.89
CA GLN A 82 16.82 20.43 34.42
C GLN A 82 16.88 19.23 33.49
N THR A 83 16.87 18.05 34.07
CA THR A 83 16.71 16.79 33.36
C THR A 83 15.56 16.00 33.96
N LEU A 84 15.15 14.94 33.27
CA LEU A 84 14.18 13.99 33.77
C LEU A 84 14.86 12.81 34.46
N GLU A 85 14.32 12.35 35.57
CA GLU A 85 14.72 11.13 36.24
C GLU A 85 13.51 10.23 36.50
N PRO A 86 13.61 8.92 36.15
CA PRO A 86 14.71 8.25 35.45
C PRO A 86 14.71 8.53 33.93
N LEU A 87 15.86 8.35 33.27
CA LEU A 87 16.00 8.30 31.82
C LEU A 87 15.94 6.83 31.38
N ALA A 88 14.71 6.32 31.14
CA ALA A 88 14.47 4.89 31.01
C ALA A 88 14.25 4.43 29.57
N GLY A 89 14.76 5.17 28.57
CA GLY A 89 14.65 4.79 27.16
C GLY A 89 15.56 3.64 26.74
N ALA A 90 16.72 3.45 27.40
CA ALA A 90 17.69 2.42 27.06
C ALA A 90 17.11 1.00 27.20
N ALA A 91 17.52 0.08 26.31
CA ALA A 91 17.06 -1.31 26.35
C ALA A 91 17.50 -2.05 27.63
N ASP A 92 18.71 -1.76 28.08
CA ASP A 92 19.34 -2.36 29.23
C ASP A 92 19.08 -1.62 30.56
N PHE A 93 18.17 -0.63 30.54
CA PHE A 93 17.78 0.06 31.77
C PHE A 93 17.14 -0.93 32.75
N ASP A 94 17.64 -0.94 34.01
CA ASP A 94 17.11 -1.82 35.06
C ASP A 94 15.80 -1.30 35.63
N ASP A 95 14.71 -1.91 35.22
CA ASP A 95 13.36 -1.65 35.70
C ASP A 95 12.82 -2.75 36.64
N ALA A 96 13.70 -3.67 37.10
CA ALA A 96 13.27 -4.83 37.88
C ALA A 96 12.53 -4.47 39.18
N GLN A 97 12.83 -3.31 39.76
CA GLN A 97 12.20 -2.82 40.99
C GLN A 97 10.89 -2.02 40.73
N TRP A 98 10.54 -1.77 39.47
CA TRP A 98 9.32 -1.03 39.16
C TRP A 98 8.08 -1.90 39.36
N PRO A 99 6.96 -1.31 39.81
CA PRO A 99 5.69 -2.01 39.85
C PRO A 99 5.31 -2.61 38.50
N VAL A 100 4.90 -3.88 38.53
CA VAL A 100 4.30 -4.53 37.37
C VAL A 100 2.84 -4.09 37.27
N LEU A 101 2.45 -3.61 36.10
CA LEU A 101 1.07 -3.24 35.79
C LEU A 101 0.35 -4.43 35.16
N PRO A 102 -0.85 -4.81 35.65
CA PRO A 102 -1.73 -5.64 34.87
C PRO A 102 -2.10 -4.93 33.56
N PRO A 103 -2.27 -5.67 32.45
CA PRO A 103 -2.57 -5.07 31.13
C PRO A 103 -3.75 -4.07 31.16
N THR A 104 -4.82 -4.39 31.89
CA THR A 104 -6.00 -3.53 32.03
C THR A 104 -5.73 -2.21 32.76
N ALA A 105 -4.70 -2.15 33.62
CA ALA A 105 -4.33 -0.92 34.32
C ALA A 105 -3.58 0.10 33.44
N LEU A 106 -3.28 -0.21 32.18
CA LEU A 106 -2.79 0.76 31.22
C LEU A 106 -3.81 1.88 30.95
N GLU A 107 -5.09 1.59 31.06
CA GLU A 107 -6.18 2.56 30.89
C GLU A 107 -6.46 3.41 32.13
N ASP A 108 -5.79 3.14 33.26
CA ASP A 108 -5.94 3.98 34.46
C ASP A 108 -5.37 5.38 34.20
N ARG A 109 -6.15 6.39 34.56
CA ARG A 109 -5.76 7.79 34.43
C ARG A 109 -4.72 8.17 35.47
N ARG A 110 -3.61 8.75 35.04
CA ARG A 110 -2.47 9.14 35.88
C ARG A 110 -2.10 10.60 35.66
N GLY A 111 -1.31 11.16 36.55
CA GLY A 111 -0.75 12.52 36.43
C GLY A 111 -1.56 13.63 37.07
N GLY A 112 -2.86 13.49 37.25
CA GLY A 112 -3.70 14.32 38.13
C GLY A 112 -3.62 15.83 37.99
N GLY A 113 -3.92 16.42 36.80
CA GLY A 113 -4.21 17.84 36.65
C GLY A 113 -3.03 18.82 36.71
N LYS A 114 -1.80 18.32 36.67
CA LYS A 114 -0.53 19.09 36.62
C LYS A 114 0.34 18.57 35.50
N VAL A 115 1.41 19.30 35.18
CA VAL A 115 2.45 18.74 34.30
C VAL A 115 3.05 17.52 35.01
N SER A 116 2.91 16.38 34.40
CA SER A 116 3.33 15.08 34.93
C SER A 116 4.00 14.26 33.84
N PHE A 117 4.95 13.45 34.25
CA PHE A 117 5.74 12.60 33.36
C PHE A 117 5.83 11.21 33.94
N ALA A 118 5.80 10.20 33.05
CA ALA A 118 5.97 8.80 33.48
C ALA A 118 6.58 7.95 32.37
N TRP A 119 7.10 6.79 32.77
CA TRP A 119 7.51 5.72 31.88
C TRP A 119 6.62 4.50 32.02
N TYR A 120 6.19 3.98 30.88
CA TYR A 120 5.68 2.62 30.76
C TYR A 120 6.74 1.81 30.01
N ARG A 121 7.20 0.70 30.61
CA ARG A 121 8.16 -0.20 29.97
C ARG A 121 7.52 -1.54 29.74
N LEU A 122 7.62 -2.01 28.51
CA LEU A 122 7.11 -3.29 28.04
C LEU A 122 8.28 -4.22 27.72
N HIS A 123 8.26 -5.40 28.31
CA HIS A 123 9.06 -6.52 27.86
C HIS A 123 8.13 -7.51 27.18
N ALA A 124 8.38 -7.84 25.91
CA ALA A 124 7.53 -8.73 25.13
C ALA A 124 8.36 -9.75 24.35
N VAL A 125 7.72 -10.84 23.96
CA VAL A 125 8.29 -11.87 23.10
C VAL A 125 7.38 -12.04 21.89
N ILE A 126 7.96 -12.09 20.70
CA ILE A 126 7.19 -12.38 19.48
C ILE A 126 6.77 -13.85 19.54
N PRO A 127 5.46 -14.16 19.57
CA PRO A 127 4.99 -15.55 19.62
C PRO A 127 5.23 -16.25 18.28
N GLU A 128 5.18 -17.56 18.27
CA GLU A 128 5.26 -18.36 17.03
C GLU A 128 4.01 -18.18 16.16
N ARG A 129 2.84 -18.08 16.80
CA ARG A 129 1.53 -18.00 16.13
C ARG A 129 0.58 -17.06 16.86
N ILE A 130 -0.35 -16.47 16.09
CA ILE A 130 -1.51 -15.71 16.60
C ILE A 130 -2.73 -16.31 15.92
N GLY A 131 -3.45 -17.18 16.63
CA GLY A 131 -4.50 -18.00 16.01
C GLY A 131 -3.92 -18.86 14.88
N ALA A 132 -4.41 -18.68 13.67
CA ALA A 132 -3.91 -19.37 12.48
C ALA A 132 -2.68 -18.68 11.83
N PHE A 133 -2.36 -17.45 12.21
CA PHE A 133 -1.29 -16.66 11.61
C PHE A 133 0.10 -17.05 12.16
N GLU A 134 1.03 -17.41 11.29
CA GLU A 134 2.44 -17.65 11.61
C GLU A 134 3.21 -16.33 11.57
N THR A 135 3.96 -16.02 12.62
CA THR A 135 4.62 -14.72 12.77
C THR A 135 6.01 -14.64 12.14
N ALA A 136 6.60 -15.80 11.83
CA ALA A 136 7.94 -15.87 11.25
C ALA A 136 8.04 -15.07 9.94
N GLY A 137 8.99 -14.14 9.86
CA GLY A 137 9.20 -13.28 8.69
C GLY A 137 8.29 -12.06 8.61
N ALA A 138 7.30 -11.90 9.49
CA ALA A 138 6.43 -10.73 9.49
C ALA A 138 7.18 -9.46 9.92
N THR A 139 6.82 -8.32 9.36
CA THR A 139 7.17 -7.02 9.93
C THR A 139 6.29 -6.77 11.14
N VAL A 140 6.90 -6.49 12.30
CA VAL A 140 6.18 -6.24 13.56
C VAL A 140 6.30 -4.76 13.93
N VAL A 141 5.15 -4.12 14.12
CA VAL A 141 5.03 -2.72 14.49
C VAL A 141 4.36 -2.62 15.85
N PHE A 142 5.00 -1.91 16.78
CA PHE A 142 4.32 -1.49 18.01
C PHE A 142 3.53 -0.22 17.70
N GLU A 143 2.26 -0.22 18.04
CA GLU A 143 1.38 0.93 17.91
C GLU A 143 0.79 1.28 19.26
N THR A 144 0.91 2.55 19.67
CA THR A 144 0.30 3.06 20.89
C THR A 144 -0.39 4.39 20.65
N VAL A 145 -1.40 4.65 21.46
CA VAL A 145 -2.05 5.95 21.61
C VAL A 145 -2.03 6.30 23.07
N VAL A 146 -1.32 7.36 23.41
CA VAL A 146 -1.26 7.89 24.77
C VAL A 146 -1.96 9.25 24.79
N ASP A 147 -2.81 9.46 25.74
CA ASP A 147 -3.38 10.76 26.05
C ASP A 147 -2.44 11.41 27.09
N ASP A 148 -1.77 12.51 26.91
CA ASP A 148 -1.77 13.49 25.81
C ASP A 148 -0.60 13.31 24.83
N TYR A 149 0.65 13.10 25.33
CA TYR A 149 1.89 13.04 24.52
C TYR A 149 2.74 11.82 24.89
N ALA A 150 3.39 11.26 23.89
CA ALA A 150 4.33 10.17 24.11
C ALA A 150 5.54 10.20 23.17
N GLU A 151 6.71 9.83 23.71
CA GLU A 151 7.86 9.32 22.96
C GLU A 151 7.87 7.80 23.07
N VAL A 152 8.17 7.10 21.99
CA VAL A 152 8.25 5.64 21.97
C VAL A 152 9.64 5.18 21.54
N TRP A 153 10.30 4.49 22.42
CA TRP A 153 11.62 3.88 22.25
C TRP A 153 11.46 2.38 22.02
N VAL A 154 12.12 1.84 21.04
CA VAL A 154 12.14 0.39 20.79
C VAL A 154 13.57 -0.11 20.85
N ASN A 155 13.83 -1.12 21.70
CA ASN A 155 15.13 -1.70 21.92
C ASN A 155 16.24 -0.66 22.20
N GLY A 156 15.88 0.40 22.92
CA GLY A 156 16.79 1.49 23.30
C GLY A 156 17.01 2.55 22.22
N ALA A 157 16.38 2.42 21.07
CA ALA A 157 16.45 3.42 20.01
C ALA A 157 15.18 4.27 19.99
N LEU A 158 15.36 5.60 19.98
CA LEU A 158 14.33 6.53 19.50
C LEU A 158 14.61 6.72 18.02
N PRO A 159 13.70 6.32 17.09
CA PRO A 159 13.93 6.38 15.65
C PRO A 159 13.85 7.82 15.13
N PHE A 160 14.79 8.63 15.58
CA PHE A 160 14.89 10.05 15.29
C PHE A 160 16.37 10.44 15.24
N THR A 161 16.75 11.13 14.18
CA THR A 161 18.09 11.69 14.03
C THR A 161 17.99 13.18 13.75
N LEU A 162 18.57 13.99 14.64
CA LEU A 162 18.76 15.41 14.40
C LEU A 162 20.07 15.59 13.61
N HIS A 163 19.97 16.18 12.41
CA HIS A 163 21.17 16.55 11.68
C HIS A 163 21.78 17.82 12.28
N VAL A 164 23.02 17.72 12.74
CA VAL A 164 23.72 18.80 13.49
C VAL A 164 24.01 20.03 12.63
N ASP A 165 23.95 19.89 11.31
CA ASP A 165 24.05 21.00 10.35
C ASP A 165 22.77 21.89 10.26
N GLY A 166 21.74 21.55 11.04
CA GLY A 166 20.51 22.33 11.14
C GLY A 166 19.54 22.20 9.97
N LEU A 167 19.82 21.31 9.01
CA LEU A 167 19.06 21.21 7.77
C LEU A 167 18.01 20.10 7.74
N GLY A 168 17.64 19.53 8.90
CA GLY A 168 16.52 18.61 8.95
C GLY A 168 16.56 17.58 10.06
N GLN A 169 15.50 16.83 10.14
CA GLN A 169 15.34 15.65 11.00
C GLN A 169 14.85 14.46 10.16
N SER A 170 15.27 13.28 10.54
CA SER A 170 14.75 12.03 9.96
C SER A 170 14.05 11.20 11.04
N GLY A 171 13.12 10.31 10.65
CA GLY A 171 12.40 9.45 11.58
C GLY A 171 11.03 9.99 12.02
N GLY A 172 10.54 11.07 11.40
CA GLY A 172 9.22 11.65 11.68
C GLY A 172 9.15 12.40 13.01
N ALA A 173 7.94 12.58 13.54
CA ALA A 173 7.72 13.26 14.81
C ALA A 173 8.23 12.41 15.98
N VAL A 174 9.04 13.01 16.86
CA VAL A 174 9.54 12.35 18.07
C VAL A 174 8.40 12.16 19.07
N ILE A 175 7.61 13.21 19.24
CA ILE A 175 6.46 13.25 20.16
C ILE A 175 5.18 13.19 19.33
N ALA A 176 4.36 12.17 19.56
CA ALA A 176 2.98 12.14 19.09
C ALA A 176 2.05 12.56 20.25
N GLY A 177 1.13 13.47 19.96
CA GLY A 177 0.24 14.02 20.96
C GLY A 177 -1.22 14.02 20.55
N TRP A 178 -2.09 14.42 21.48
CA TRP A 178 -3.54 14.58 21.27
C TRP A 178 -4.20 13.34 20.70
N ASN A 179 -3.89 12.19 21.30
CA ASN A 179 -4.50 10.89 20.90
C ASN A 179 -4.14 10.41 19.49
N MET A 180 -3.06 10.91 18.91
CA MET A 180 -2.57 10.42 17.63
C MET A 180 -1.82 9.09 17.80
N PRO A 181 -1.95 8.16 16.85
CA PRO A 181 -1.18 6.92 16.86
C PRO A 181 0.32 7.18 16.76
N ASN A 182 1.10 6.55 17.65
CA ASN A 182 2.54 6.50 17.58
C ASN A 182 2.94 5.07 17.18
N ARG A 183 3.53 4.91 16.00
CA ARG A 183 3.89 3.62 15.40
C ARG A 183 5.40 3.50 15.31
N ARG A 184 5.95 2.35 15.72
CA ARG A 184 7.40 2.09 15.72
C ARG A 184 7.69 0.66 15.29
N LEU A 185 8.72 0.49 14.46
CA LEU A 185 9.20 -0.81 14.06
C LEU A 185 9.76 -1.58 15.26
N VAL A 186 9.30 -2.80 15.46
CA VAL A 186 9.85 -3.74 16.45
C VAL A 186 10.78 -4.72 15.75
N SER A 187 10.34 -5.30 14.63
CA SER A 187 11.14 -6.23 13.83
C SER A 187 10.77 -6.10 12.37
N ALA A 188 11.75 -5.99 11.49
CA ALA A 188 11.52 -5.96 10.04
C ALA A 188 11.24 -7.36 9.47
N SER A 189 11.65 -8.41 10.17
CA SER A 189 11.46 -9.81 9.80
C SER A 189 11.49 -10.65 11.06
N ALA A 190 10.34 -10.82 11.67
CA ALA A 190 10.15 -11.43 12.97
C ALA A 190 10.70 -12.86 13.05
N LYS A 191 11.33 -13.14 14.17
CA LYS A 191 11.74 -14.50 14.56
C LYS A 191 10.92 -14.90 15.80
N PRO A 192 10.20 -16.03 15.77
CA PRO A 192 9.55 -16.55 16.97
C PRO A 192 10.53 -16.63 18.13
N GLY A 193 10.12 -16.13 19.30
CA GLY A 193 10.99 -16.02 20.48
C GLY A 193 11.86 -14.76 20.52
N GLU A 194 11.84 -13.91 19.51
CA GLU A 194 12.53 -12.61 19.52
C GLU A 194 11.97 -11.74 20.65
N ARG A 195 12.88 -11.13 21.42
CA ARG A 195 12.52 -10.26 22.55
C ARG A 195 12.51 -8.81 22.09
N ALA A 196 11.55 -8.07 22.57
CA ALA A 196 11.42 -6.64 22.36
C ALA A 196 11.27 -5.91 23.69
N VAL A 197 11.98 -4.79 23.83
CA VAL A 197 11.78 -3.84 24.92
C VAL A 197 11.24 -2.55 24.33
N VAL A 198 10.04 -2.15 24.77
CA VAL A 198 9.46 -0.88 24.38
C VAL A 198 9.34 0.02 25.59
N ALA A 199 9.91 1.23 25.51
CA ALA A 199 9.74 2.23 26.55
C ALA A 199 8.91 3.40 26.02
N VAL A 200 7.81 3.68 26.68
CA VAL A 200 6.89 4.77 26.34
C VAL A 200 7.03 5.85 27.42
N PHE A 201 7.61 6.98 27.05
CA PHE A 201 7.60 8.16 27.89
C PHE A 201 6.30 8.92 27.64
N ALA A 202 5.51 9.09 28.68
CA ALA A 202 4.23 9.78 28.63
C ALA A 202 4.31 11.14 29.34
N ALA A 203 3.67 12.15 28.77
CA ALA A 203 3.57 13.48 29.35
C ALA A 203 2.13 13.98 29.31
N ASN A 204 1.69 14.56 30.44
CA ASN A 204 0.43 15.26 30.52
C ASN A 204 0.56 16.68 29.95
N GLY A 205 -0.38 17.15 29.15
CA GLY A 205 -0.34 18.45 28.47
C GLY A 205 -1.70 19.13 28.35
N PRO A 206 -1.71 20.33 27.77
CA PRO A 206 -0.58 21.10 27.23
C PRO A 206 0.36 21.60 28.32
N ILE A 207 1.67 21.48 28.09
CA ILE A 207 2.72 21.82 29.07
C ILE A 207 2.72 23.31 29.44
N SER A 208 2.29 24.19 28.52
CA SER A 208 2.26 25.63 28.68
C SER A 208 1.05 26.16 29.43
N SER A 209 0.09 25.36 29.79
CA SER A 209 -1.11 25.74 30.54
C SER A 209 -1.38 24.74 31.66
N ALA A 210 -2.19 25.12 32.64
CA ALA A 210 -2.54 24.23 33.76
C ALA A 210 -3.69 23.30 33.32
N PRO A 211 -3.45 22.09 32.83
CA PRO A 211 -4.50 21.18 32.39
C PRO A 211 -5.21 20.59 33.61
N SER A 212 -6.52 20.42 33.51
CA SER A 212 -7.30 19.56 34.38
C SER A 212 -7.45 18.20 33.72
N ASN A 213 -6.35 17.56 33.44
CA ASN A 213 -6.27 16.40 32.56
C ASN A 213 -5.37 15.30 33.16
N TYR A 214 -5.37 14.17 32.54
CA TYR A 214 -4.63 12.98 32.93
C TYR A 214 -4.00 12.39 31.68
N PHE A 215 -2.96 11.56 31.81
CA PHE A 215 -2.50 10.69 30.75
C PHE A 215 -2.82 9.23 31.05
N TRP A 216 -3.07 8.44 30.00
CA TRP A 216 -3.25 6.99 30.04
C TRP A 216 -3.02 6.38 28.67
N VAL A 217 -2.84 5.07 28.62
CA VAL A 217 -2.59 4.36 27.37
C VAL A 217 -3.94 3.87 26.81
N ARG A 218 -4.40 4.48 25.73
CA ARG A 218 -5.68 4.15 25.06
C ARG A 218 -5.56 3.02 24.05
N ARG A 219 -4.35 2.79 23.53
CA ARG A 219 -4.00 1.69 22.63
C ARG A 219 -2.59 1.27 22.92
N ALA A 220 -2.35 -0.03 22.93
CA ALA A 220 -1.03 -0.64 22.93
C ALA A 220 -1.14 -2.00 22.27
N GLN A 221 -0.55 -2.17 21.10
CA GLN A 221 -0.66 -3.39 20.33
C GLN A 221 0.62 -3.70 19.56
N LEU A 222 0.85 -4.99 19.29
CA LEU A 222 1.76 -5.44 18.25
C LEU A 222 0.94 -5.79 17.03
N ALA A 223 1.24 -5.11 15.93
CA ALA A 223 0.62 -5.31 14.62
C ALA A 223 1.61 -6.05 13.71
N PHE A 224 1.19 -7.13 13.10
CA PHE A 224 2.00 -8.02 12.28
C PHE A 224 1.59 -7.89 10.83
N TYR A 225 2.59 -7.72 9.94
CA TYR A 225 2.39 -7.56 8.51
C TYR A 225 3.29 -8.53 7.77
N MET A 226 2.71 -9.47 7.02
CA MET A 226 3.51 -10.34 6.16
C MET A 226 3.95 -9.56 4.92
N ALA A 227 5.24 -9.63 4.60
CA ALA A 227 5.72 -9.05 3.35
C ALA A 227 5.22 -9.91 2.17
N PRO A 228 4.69 -9.29 1.10
CA PRO A 228 4.40 -10.01 -0.12
C PRO A 228 5.66 -10.64 -0.70
N ARG A 229 5.50 -11.86 -1.21
CA ARG A 229 6.61 -12.63 -1.78
C ARG A 229 6.21 -13.32 -3.07
N ALA A 230 7.16 -13.42 -3.98
CA ALA A 230 7.04 -14.31 -5.11
C ALA A 230 7.09 -15.79 -4.63
N VAL A 231 6.34 -16.62 -5.30
CA VAL A 231 6.44 -18.08 -5.16
C VAL A 231 6.95 -18.68 -6.46
N THR A 232 7.57 -19.85 -6.41
CA THR A 232 7.87 -20.59 -7.63
C THR A 232 6.56 -20.84 -8.37
N PRO A 233 6.43 -20.42 -9.64
CA PRO A 233 5.18 -20.60 -10.38
C PRO A 233 4.73 -22.05 -10.32
N THR A 234 3.61 -22.29 -9.68
CA THR A 234 3.08 -23.63 -9.43
C THR A 234 1.64 -23.67 -9.90
N ARG A 235 1.31 -24.71 -10.66
CA ARG A 235 -0.06 -24.95 -11.07
C ARG A 235 -0.91 -25.22 -9.83
N VAL A 236 -1.99 -24.45 -9.67
CA VAL A 236 -2.92 -24.57 -8.54
C VAL A 236 -4.14 -25.40 -8.93
N ASP A 237 -4.86 -25.86 -7.91
CA ASP A 237 -6.15 -26.52 -8.11
C ASP A 237 -7.18 -25.47 -8.55
N ALA A 238 -7.34 -25.35 -9.86
CA ALA A 238 -8.27 -24.43 -10.51
C ALA A 238 -9.13 -25.22 -11.51
N ARG A 239 -10.42 -24.88 -11.59
CA ARG A 239 -11.35 -25.52 -12.49
C ARG A 239 -11.68 -24.59 -13.67
N ILE A 240 -11.63 -25.13 -14.88
CA ILE A 240 -12.09 -24.44 -16.08
C ILE A 240 -13.40 -25.09 -16.52
N GLU A 241 -14.48 -24.41 -16.28
CA GLU A 241 -15.81 -24.83 -16.73
C GLU A 241 -15.98 -24.49 -18.20
N ARG A 242 -16.29 -25.50 -19.01
CA ARG A 242 -16.48 -25.38 -20.45
C ARG A 242 -17.96 -25.57 -20.76
N LEU A 243 -18.66 -24.47 -21.03
CA LEU A 243 -20.10 -24.46 -21.26
C LEU A 243 -20.46 -24.45 -22.75
N ASP A 244 -19.49 -24.04 -23.59
CA ASP A 244 -19.65 -23.99 -25.04
C ASP A 244 -18.31 -24.33 -25.74
N PRO A 245 -18.34 -25.05 -26.88
CA PRO A 245 -17.14 -25.37 -27.66
C PRO A 245 -16.38 -24.12 -28.16
N ALA A 246 -17.03 -22.96 -28.25
CA ALA A 246 -16.37 -21.71 -28.63
C ALA A 246 -15.25 -21.32 -27.67
N LEU A 247 -15.32 -21.74 -26.41
CA LEU A 247 -14.26 -21.52 -25.42
C LEU A 247 -12.92 -22.11 -25.85
N ASP A 248 -12.91 -23.25 -26.54
CA ASP A 248 -11.68 -23.94 -26.96
C ASP A 248 -10.82 -23.10 -27.92
N ARG A 249 -11.39 -22.05 -28.54
CA ARG A 249 -10.65 -21.11 -29.38
C ARG A 249 -9.83 -20.12 -28.55
N ALA A 250 -10.27 -19.80 -27.33
CA ALA A 250 -9.65 -18.84 -26.45
C ALA A 250 -8.85 -19.51 -25.32
N VAL A 251 -9.36 -20.59 -24.77
CA VAL A 251 -8.77 -21.30 -23.61
C VAL A 251 -8.34 -22.71 -24.02
N PRO A 252 -7.02 -22.99 -24.13
CA PRO A 252 -6.51 -24.33 -24.45
C PRO A 252 -7.05 -25.40 -23.48
N ARG A 253 -7.19 -26.64 -23.96
CA ARG A 253 -7.75 -27.73 -23.14
C ARG A 253 -6.84 -28.13 -21.98
N ASP A 254 -5.54 -27.95 -22.13
CA ASP A 254 -4.49 -28.20 -21.14
C ASP A 254 -4.12 -26.96 -20.34
N ALA A 255 -4.78 -25.83 -20.57
CA ALA A 255 -4.54 -24.60 -19.82
C ALA A 255 -4.74 -24.81 -18.31
N GLY A 256 -3.98 -24.09 -17.50
CA GLY A 256 -4.06 -24.13 -16.05
C GLY A 256 -3.66 -22.82 -15.45
N VAL A 257 -4.13 -22.59 -14.24
CA VAL A 257 -3.81 -21.40 -13.45
C VAL A 257 -2.55 -21.67 -12.65
N GLU A 258 -1.61 -20.72 -12.65
CA GLU A 258 -0.40 -20.73 -11.83
C GLU A 258 -0.45 -19.61 -10.81
N LYS A 259 -0.06 -19.89 -9.57
CA LYS A 259 0.18 -18.86 -8.53
C LYS A 259 1.58 -18.31 -8.69
N LEU A 260 1.72 -16.99 -8.64
CA LEU A 260 2.97 -16.27 -8.87
C LEU A 260 3.50 -15.56 -7.62
N ALA A 261 2.60 -15.06 -6.79
CA ALA A 261 2.94 -14.35 -5.57
C ALA A 261 1.78 -14.38 -4.58
N GLU A 262 2.10 -14.12 -3.31
CA GLU A 262 1.15 -14.12 -2.19
C GLU A 262 1.56 -13.15 -1.10
N GLY A 263 0.67 -12.96 -0.10
CA GLY A 263 0.94 -12.14 1.07
C GLY A 263 0.52 -10.68 0.91
N PHE A 264 -0.34 -10.38 -0.05
CA PHE A 264 -0.96 -9.07 -0.21
C PHE A 264 -2.18 -8.92 0.71
N ALA A 265 -2.62 -7.69 0.98
CA ALA A 265 -3.87 -7.46 1.70
C ALA A 265 -5.08 -7.55 0.76
N PHE A 266 -4.99 -6.93 -0.42
CA PHE A 266 -5.97 -7.03 -1.49
C PHE A 266 -5.34 -6.59 -2.81
N THR A 267 -5.38 -7.42 -3.83
CA THR A 267 -4.73 -7.13 -5.11
C THR A 267 -5.73 -6.66 -6.16
N GLU A 268 -5.38 -5.56 -6.85
CA GLU A 268 -6.24 -4.87 -7.80
C GLU A 268 -5.47 -4.21 -8.94
N GLY A 269 -6.20 -3.67 -9.92
CA GLY A 269 -5.76 -2.77 -10.96
C GLY A 269 -4.51 -3.19 -11.72
N PRO A 270 -4.41 -4.42 -12.23
CA PRO A 270 -3.20 -4.87 -12.89
C PRO A 270 -3.00 -4.21 -14.26
N VAL A 271 -1.75 -3.87 -14.57
CA VAL A 271 -1.34 -3.41 -15.91
C VAL A 271 0.02 -3.99 -16.30
N TRP A 272 0.13 -4.46 -17.54
CA TRP A 272 1.39 -4.93 -18.08
C TRP A 272 2.20 -3.78 -18.68
N VAL A 273 3.44 -3.61 -18.24
CA VAL A 273 4.40 -2.64 -18.76
C VAL A 273 5.39 -3.38 -19.66
N PRO A 274 5.43 -3.10 -20.98
CA PRO A 274 6.23 -3.88 -21.93
C PRO A 274 7.74 -3.57 -21.93
N GLU A 275 8.16 -2.58 -21.15
CA GLU A 275 9.55 -2.15 -21.06
C GLU A 275 10.45 -3.16 -20.34
N HIS A 276 11.76 -3.17 -20.67
CA HIS A 276 12.79 -3.98 -20.00
C HIS A 276 12.47 -5.51 -19.94
N GLY A 277 11.84 -6.04 -20.98
CA GLY A 277 11.45 -7.45 -21.04
C GLY A 277 10.04 -7.72 -20.50
N GLY A 278 9.37 -6.68 -20.00
CA GLY A 278 8.00 -6.72 -19.51
C GLY A 278 7.89 -7.07 -18.03
N PHE A 279 6.99 -6.38 -17.36
CA PHE A 279 6.62 -6.63 -15.96
C PHE A 279 5.18 -6.22 -15.70
N LEU A 280 4.59 -6.78 -14.65
CA LEU A 280 3.25 -6.40 -14.21
C LEU A 280 3.36 -5.37 -13.07
N LEU A 281 2.59 -4.29 -13.15
CA LEU A 281 2.24 -3.45 -12.01
C LEU A 281 0.84 -3.80 -11.56
N PHE A 282 0.59 -3.74 -10.26
CA PHE A 282 -0.74 -3.92 -9.68
C PHE A 282 -0.82 -3.23 -8.32
N SER A 283 -2.02 -2.83 -7.96
CA SER A 283 -2.31 -2.13 -6.71
C SER A 283 -2.58 -3.09 -5.56
N ASP A 284 -2.24 -2.66 -4.36
CA ASP A 284 -2.81 -3.15 -3.10
C ASP A 284 -3.46 -1.94 -2.42
N PRO A 285 -4.75 -1.66 -2.71
CA PRO A 285 -5.47 -0.50 -2.18
C PRO A 285 -5.46 -0.43 -0.66
N ASN A 286 -5.54 -1.58 0.00
CA ASN A 286 -5.59 -1.67 1.46
C ASN A 286 -4.23 -1.30 2.09
N ARG A 287 -3.11 -1.64 1.43
CA ARG A 287 -1.75 -1.30 1.89
C ARG A 287 -1.24 0.03 1.32
N ASN A 288 -2.04 0.71 0.53
CA ASN A 288 -1.66 1.98 -0.11
C ASN A 288 -0.37 1.85 -0.92
N ARG A 289 -0.28 0.79 -1.75
CA ARG A 289 0.93 0.47 -2.52
C ARG A 289 0.62 0.02 -3.93
N ILE A 290 1.56 0.30 -4.85
CA ILE A 290 1.67 -0.38 -6.13
C ILE A 290 2.86 -1.34 -6.04
N TYR A 291 2.64 -2.58 -6.42
CA TYR A 291 3.67 -3.60 -6.51
C TYR A 291 4.08 -3.84 -7.96
N ARG A 292 5.30 -4.31 -8.12
CA ARG A 292 5.86 -4.79 -9.39
C ARG A 292 6.16 -6.28 -9.26
N TYR A 293 5.64 -7.08 -10.19
CA TYR A 293 6.04 -8.46 -10.41
C TYR A 293 6.86 -8.53 -11.70
N ASP A 294 8.08 -9.05 -11.62
CA ASP A 294 9.03 -9.10 -12.73
C ASP A 294 9.34 -10.54 -13.12
N PRO A 295 8.68 -11.10 -14.16
CA PRO A 295 8.91 -12.48 -14.62
C PRO A 295 10.35 -12.70 -15.09
N ALA A 296 10.98 -11.70 -15.73
CA ALA A 296 12.34 -11.79 -16.25
C ALA A 296 13.39 -11.83 -15.13
N ALA A 297 13.06 -11.31 -13.94
CA ALA A 297 13.90 -11.39 -12.74
C ALA A 297 13.57 -12.61 -11.86
N GLY A 298 13.08 -13.70 -12.45
CA GLY A 298 12.73 -14.93 -11.71
C GLY A 298 11.44 -14.82 -10.89
N GLY A 299 10.55 -13.88 -11.25
CA GLY A 299 9.29 -13.66 -10.55
C GLY A 299 9.41 -12.75 -9.33
N HIS A 300 10.43 -11.89 -9.28
CA HIS A 300 10.64 -11.00 -8.13
C HIS A 300 9.46 -10.04 -7.92
N VAL A 301 9.02 -9.92 -6.65
CA VAL A 301 8.03 -8.93 -6.20
C VAL A 301 8.73 -7.80 -5.46
N SER A 302 8.41 -6.56 -5.81
CA SER A 302 8.93 -5.37 -5.13
C SER A 302 7.87 -4.28 -5.03
N VAL A 303 8.01 -3.39 -4.06
CA VAL A 303 7.20 -2.17 -4.02
C VAL A 303 7.68 -1.25 -5.14
N PHE A 304 6.77 -0.92 -6.06
CA PHE A 304 6.99 0.08 -7.09
C PHE A 304 6.75 1.49 -6.53
N ARG A 305 5.64 1.65 -5.75
CA ARG A 305 5.27 2.92 -5.14
C ARG A 305 4.58 2.71 -3.80
N GLY A 306 5.03 3.41 -2.77
CA GLY A 306 4.31 3.58 -1.50
C GLY A 306 3.39 4.80 -1.56
N GLU A 307 2.43 4.87 -0.62
CA GLU A 307 1.44 5.98 -0.55
C GLU A 307 0.77 6.25 -1.89
N SER A 308 0.35 5.16 -2.56
CA SER A 308 -0.05 5.15 -3.96
C SER A 308 -1.38 5.84 -4.25
N GLY A 309 -2.18 6.16 -3.23
CA GLY A 309 -3.50 6.76 -3.42
C GLY A 309 -3.96 7.65 -2.27
N TYR A 310 -3.21 7.76 -1.18
CA TYR A 310 -3.47 8.70 -0.09
C TYR A 310 -2.18 9.07 0.65
N GLN A 311 -1.98 10.36 0.84
CA GLN A 311 -0.79 10.93 1.48
C GLN A 311 -1.14 11.76 2.72
N GLY A 312 -2.40 11.71 3.17
CA GLY A 312 -2.87 12.47 4.32
C GLY A 312 -2.54 11.77 5.66
N PRO A 313 -2.58 12.54 6.76
CA PRO A 313 -2.16 12.05 8.08
C PRO A 313 -3.16 11.08 8.73
N ASP A 314 -4.39 11.00 8.24
CA ASP A 314 -5.48 10.17 8.78
C ASP A 314 -5.74 8.90 7.95
N VAL A 315 -4.72 8.37 7.32
CA VAL A 315 -4.79 7.15 6.45
C VAL A 315 -5.48 5.97 7.13
N ALA A 316 -5.36 5.84 8.44
CA ALA A 316 -6.00 4.77 9.21
C ALA A 316 -7.54 4.79 9.19
N ARG A 317 -8.18 5.87 8.73
CA ARG A 317 -9.63 5.95 8.55
C ARG A 317 -10.13 5.23 7.30
N TYR A 318 -9.25 4.97 6.35
CA TYR A 318 -9.58 4.40 5.05
C TYR A 318 -9.36 2.89 5.04
N GLY A 319 -10.36 2.13 4.58
CA GLY A 319 -10.20 0.70 4.32
C GLY A 319 -9.32 0.44 3.08
N GLN A 320 -9.46 1.32 2.07
CA GLN A 320 -8.73 1.26 0.82
C GLN A 320 -8.13 2.64 0.47
N PRO A 321 -7.08 3.08 1.18
CA PRO A 321 -6.47 4.39 0.92
C PRO A 321 -5.67 4.46 -0.38
N GLY A 322 -5.25 3.32 -0.94
CA GLY A 322 -4.30 3.22 -2.04
C GLY A 322 -4.88 3.52 -3.42
N SER A 323 -4.04 3.29 -4.41
CA SER A 323 -4.45 3.20 -5.82
C SER A 323 -5.32 1.98 -6.05
N ASN A 324 -6.15 2.02 -7.11
CA ASN A 324 -6.90 0.87 -7.61
C ASN A 324 -6.51 0.61 -9.07
N GLY A 325 -7.28 1.06 -10.05
CA GLY A 325 -7.01 0.87 -11.47
C GLY A 325 -5.69 1.50 -11.93
N LEU A 326 -4.98 0.80 -12.81
CA LEU A 326 -3.75 1.25 -13.47
C LEU A 326 -3.89 1.08 -14.98
N ALA A 327 -3.43 2.07 -15.75
CA ALA A 327 -3.37 1.97 -17.21
C ALA A 327 -2.15 2.73 -17.77
N LEU A 328 -1.68 2.33 -18.95
CA LEU A 328 -0.68 3.11 -19.69
C LEU A 328 -1.37 3.99 -20.72
N ASP A 329 -1.00 5.26 -20.74
CA ASP A 329 -1.45 6.17 -21.80
C ASP A 329 -0.86 5.70 -23.15
N PRO A 330 -1.67 5.40 -24.17
CA PRO A 330 -1.18 4.89 -25.43
C PRO A 330 -0.32 5.91 -26.22
N ARG A 331 -0.38 7.20 -25.86
CA ARG A 331 0.35 8.28 -26.55
C ARG A 331 1.81 8.37 -26.14
N ASP A 332 2.13 8.11 -24.87
CA ASP A 332 3.47 8.31 -24.29
C ASP A 332 3.96 7.13 -23.44
N GLY A 333 3.09 6.18 -23.11
CA GLY A 333 3.42 5.02 -22.27
C GLY A 333 3.48 5.34 -20.78
N GLU A 334 3.12 6.54 -20.34
CA GLU A 334 3.16 6.93 -18.94
C GLU A 334 2.01 6.29 -18.15
N LEU A 335 2.28 6.00 -16.88
CA LEU A 335 1.34 5.33 -15.99
C LEU A 335 0.26 6.30 -15.49
N THR A 336 -0.99 5.94 -15.70
CA THR A 336 -2.16 6.59 -15.12
C THR A 336 -2.70 5.74 -13.97
N ILE A 337 -3.08 6.40 -12.88
CA ILE A 337 -3.42 5.80 -11.59
C ILE A 337 -4.77 6.33 -11.12
N ASP A 338 -5.69 5.45 -10.81
CA ASP A 338 -6.89 5.79 -10.05
C ASP A 338 -6.57 5.75 -8.56
N GLU A 339 -6.62 6.90 -7.89
CA GLU A 339 -6.27 7.06 -6.48
C GLU A 339 -7.53 7.16 -5.62
N HIS A 340 -7.86 6.09 -4.91
CA HIS A 340 -9.05 6.03 -4.05
C HIS A 340 -9.04 7.13 -2.97
N GLY A 341 -8.02 7.14 -2.13
CA GLY A 341 -7.98 8.03 -0.97
C GLY A 341 -7.79 9.51 -1.33
N ASN A 342 -7.00 9.82 -2.36
CA ASN A 342 -6.87 11.18 -2.90
C ASN A 342 -8.09 11.62 -3.72
N ARG A 343 -8.94 10.67 -4.15
CA ARG A 343 -10.16 10.94 -4.92
C ARG A 343 -9.85 11.64 -6.24
N ARG A 344 -8.90 11.08 -6.99
CA ARG A 344 -8.44 11.66 -8.26
C ARG A 344 -7.94 10.58 -9.22
N VAL A 345 -7.92 10.92 -10.49
CA VAL A 345 -7.10 10.24 -11.50
C VAL A 345 -5.82 11.03 -11.65
N ALA A 346 -4.68 10.37 -11.51
CA ALA A 346 -3.36 10.99 -11.62
C ALA A 346 -2.52 10.30 -12.70
N LYS A 347 -1.55 11.02 -13.22
CA LYS A 347 -0.54 10.51 -14.15
C LYS A 347 0.84 10.66 -13.51
N LEU A 348 1.67 9.64 -13.66
CA LEU A 348 3.03 9.64 -13.17
C LEU A 348 3.95 10.20 -14.23
N ASP A 349 4.48 11.38 -13.97
CA ASP A 349 5.42 12.05 -14.86
C ASP A 349 6.81 11.41 -14.89
N ALA A 350 7.58 11.79 -15.89
CA ALA A 350 8.94 11.30 -16.12
C ALA A 350 9.92 11.50 -14.96
N ASP A 351 9.71 12.46 -14.08
CA ASP A 351 10.53 12.71 -12.88
C ASP A 351 10.04 11.95 -11.64
N GLY A 352 8.93 11.19 -11.76
CA GLY A 352 8.30 10.44 -10.67
C GLY A 352 7.31 11.27 -9.85
N SER A 353 7.04 12.53 -10.24
CA SER A 353 5.95 13.31 -9.66
C SER A 353 4.58 12.89 -10.22
N GLU A 354 3.53 13.19 -9.49
CA GLU A 354 2.16 12.94 -9.94
C GLU A 354 1.48 14.24 -10.35
N VAL A 355 0.84 14.19 -11.52
CA VAL A 355 -0.01 15.26 -12.01
C VAL A 355 -1.46 14.78 -11.97
N ALA A 356 -2.32 15.51 -11.26
CA ALA A 356 -3.74 15.23 -11.26
C ALA A 356 -4.34 15.51 -12.64
N LEU A 357 -4.93 14.50 -13.26
CA LEU A 357 -5.66 14.63 -14.51
C LEU A 357 -7.12 15.05 -14.26
N ALA A 358 -7.73 14.50 -13.20
CA ALA A 358 -9.10 14.84 -12.78
C ALA A 358 -9.26 14.57 -11.28
N ASP A 359 -9.78 15.54 -10.53
CA ASP A 359 -10.13 15.42 -9.11
C ASP A 359 -11.54 15.94 -8.80
N ARG A 360 -12.12 16.72 -9.70
CA ARG A 360 -13.42 17.37 -9.54
C ARG A 360 -14.23 17.34 -10.83
N TYR A 361 -15.55 17.22 -10.66
CA TYR A 361 -16.51 17.42 -11.72
C TYR A 361 -17.52 18.48 -11.32
N ARG A 362 -17.61 19.58 -12.09
CA ARG A 362 -18.49 20.74 -11.81
C ARG A 362 -18.32 21.31 -10.40
N GLY A 363 -17.09 21.33 -9.88
CA GLY A 363 -16.74 21.85 -8.56
C GLY A 363 -16.81 20.84 -7.41
N ALA A 364 -17.56 19.73 -7.54
CA ALA A 364 -17.61 18.64 -6.56
C ALA A 364 -16.43 17.69 -6.76
N ARG A 365 -15.86 17.19 -5.66
CA ARG A 365 -14.82 16.15 -5.73
C ARG A 365 -15.38 14.85 -6.29
N LEU A 366 -14.57 14.14 -7.07
CA LEU A 366 -14.85 12.77 -7.47
C LEU A 366 -15.08 11.89 -6.23
N ASN A 367 -15.75 10.75 -6.38
CA ASN A 367 -15.96 9.81 -5.27
C ASN A 367 -14.64 9.10 -4.93
N SER A 368 -14.25 8.12 -5.71
CA SER A 368 -12.96 7.42 -5.65
C SER A 368 -12.75 6.65 -6.96
N PRO A 369 -12.08 7.24 -7.95
CA PRO A 369 -11.84 6.58 -9.23
C PRO A 369 -11.30 5.17 -9.04
N ASN A 370 -11.88 4.19 -9.77
CA ASN A 370 -11.70 2.77 -9.48
C ASN A 370 -11.01 1.99 -10.61
N ASP A 371 -11.58 1.90 -11.82
CA ASP A 371 -10.96 1.24 -12.97
C ASP A 371 -11.00 2.16 -14.19
N LEU A 372 -10.04 2.00 -15.11
CA LEU A 372 -9.83 2.92 -16.20
C LEU A 372 -9.40 2.22 -17.48
N VAL A 373 -9.74 2.81 -18.61
CA VAL A 373 -9.32 2.35 -19.93
C VAL A 373 -9.09 3.51 -20.88
N TYR A 374 -8.02 3.44 -21.64
CA TYR A 374 -7.76 4.35 -22.74
C TYR A 374 -8.36 3.83 -24.05
N ARG A 375 -8.96 4.73 -24.81
CA ARG A 375 -9.20 4.56 -26.22
C ARG A 375 -7.92 4.79 -27.01
N SER A 376 -7.82 4.23 -28.20
CA SER A 376 -6.62 4.36 -29.06
C SER A 376 -6.25 5.81 -29.42
N ASP A 377 -7.19 6.73 -29.40
CA ASP A 377 -6.97 8.17 -29.62
C ASP A 377 -6.45 8.93 -28.39
N GLY A 378 -6.25 8.23 -27.25
CA GLY A 378 -5.80 8.80 -25.99
C GLY A 378 -6.92 9.37 -25.11
N THR A 379 -8.19 9.20 -25.49
CA THR A 379 -9.31 9.52 -24.60
C THR A 379 -9.38 8.52 -23.46
N LEU A 380 -9.36 9.02 -22.22
CA LEU A 380 -9.47 8.21 -21.01
C LEU A 380 -10.92 8.07 -20.58
N TYR A 381 -11.32 6.85 -20.20
CA TYR A 381 -12.57 6.56 -19.50
C TYR A 381 -12.28 5.91 -18.17
N PHE A 382 -13.03 6.30 -17.12
CA PHE A 382 -12.87 5.71 -15.80
C PHE A 382 -14.20 5.65 -15.05
N THR A 383 -14.26 4.77 -14.07
CA THR A 383 -15.40 4.59 -13.16
C THR A 383 -15.12 5.28 -11.83
N ASP A 384 -16.16 5.86 -11.20
CA ASP A 384 -16.03 6.65 -9.97
C ASP A 384 -17.06 6.24 -8.90
N PRO A 385 -17.00 4.99 -8.40
CA PRO A 385 -17.79 4.58 -7.24
C PRO A 385 -17.16 5.08 -5.93
N PRO A 386 -17.86 5.04 -4.78
CA PRO A 386 -17.34 5.56 -3.51
C PRO A 386 -16.55 4.53 -2.68
N PHE A 387 -15.89 3.54 -3.30
CA PHE A 387 -15.25 2.42 -2.58
C PHE A 387 -14.04 2.83 -1.77
N GLY A 388 -13.33 3.89 -2.17
CA GLY A 388 -12.20 4.46 -1.43
C GLY A 388 -12.59 5.41 -0.31
N LEU A 389 -13.87 5.75 -0.15
CA LEU A 389 -14.33 6.57 0.97
C LEU A 389 -14.51 5.74 2.25
N PRO A 390 -14.17 6.26 3.44
CA PRO A 390 -14.28 5.52 4.70
C PRO A 390 -15.67 4.95 4.99
N GLY A 391 -16.72 5.68 4.62
CA GLY A 391 -18.12 5.30 4.80
C GLY A 391 -18.81 4.80 3.53
N PHE A 392 -18.06 4.53 2.45
CA PHE A 392 -18.61 4.09 1.16
C PHE A 392 -19.74 4.99 0.67
N TYR A 393 -20.89 4.40 0.30
CA TYR A 393 -22.07 5.13 -0.17
C TYR A 393 -22.67 6.09 0.87
N ALA A 394 -22.48 5.82 2.16
CA ALA A 394 -22.97 6.62 3.28
C ALA A 394 -21.95 7.64 3.81
N ASP A 395 -20.79 7.76 3.19
CA ASP A 395 -19.74 8.66 3.65
C ASP A 395 -20.20 10.12 3.58
N PRO A 396 -20.12 10.89 4.68
CA PRO A 396 -20.52 12.30 4.69
C PRO A 396 -19.63 13.20 3.83
N GLY A 397 -18.42 12.74 3.47
CA GLY A 397 -17.52 13.43 2.55
C GLY A 397 -17.83 13.21 1.06
N ARG A 398 -18.85 12.40 0.74
CA ARG A 398 -19.28 12.19 -0.63
C ARG A 398 -19.96 13.44 -1.17
N GLU A 399 -19.39 14.03 -2.24
CA GLU A 399 -19.90 15.27 -2.84
C GLU A 399 -20.78 15.03 -4.08
N LEU A 400 -20.48 13.96 -4.86
CA LEU A 400 -21.32 13.57 -6.00
C LEU A 400 -22.43 12.62 -5.52
N PRO A 401 -23.73 12.90 -5.82
CA PRO A 401 -24.85 12.10 -5.36
C PRO A 401 -25.05 10.78 -6.13
N TYR A 402 -24.19 10.50 -7.10
CA TYR A 402 -24.21 9.33 -7.98
C TYR A 402 -22.80 8.74 -8.11
N SER A 403 -22.70 7.52 -8.58
CA SER A 403 -21.47 6.94 -9.09
C SER A 403 -21.43 7.13 -10.59
N GLY A 404 -20.34 7.69 -11.13
CA GLY A 404 -20.24 8.07 -12.53
C GLY A 404 -19.34 7.17 -13.36
N VAL A 405 -19.61 7.09 -14.66
CA VAL A 405 -18.62 6.77 -15.68
C VAL A 405 -18.24 8.07 -16.34
N PHE A 406 -16.95 8.39 -16.31
CA PHE A 406 -16.43 9.64 -16.83
C PHE A 406 -15.57 9.43 -18.07
N LYS A 407 -15.47 10.47 -18.88
CA LYS A 407 -14.56 10.58 -20.02
C LYS A 407 -13.71 11.82 -19.84
N LEU A 408 -12.40 11.70 -20.08
CA LEU A 408 -11.44 12.81 -20.09
C LEU A 408 -10.73 12.86 -21.44
N ASP A 409 -10.84 13.98 -22.11
CA ASP A 409 -10.18 14.27 -23.39
C ASP A 409 -9.69 15.72 -23.44
N ALA A 410 -9.26 16.21 -24.60
CA ALA A 410 -8.82 17.59 -24.79
C ALA A 410 -9.90 18.65 -24.46
N ASN A 411 -11.17 18.26 -24.41
CA ASN A 411 -12.29 19.15 -24.04
C ASN A 411 -12.57 19.14 -22.53
N GLY A 412 -11.82 18.37 -21.76
CA GLY A 412 -11.94 18.23 -20.32
C GLY A 412 -12.77 17.03 -19.88
N LEU A 413 -13.13 17.03 -18.59
CA LEU A 413 -13.86 15.95 -17.92
C LEU A 413 -15.37 16.03 -18.22
N ALA A 414 -15.96 14.92 -18.64
CA ALA A 414 -17.39 14.79 -18.90
C ALA A 414 -17.97 13.52 -18.27
N LEU A 415 -19.12 13.64 -17.62
CA LEU A 415 -19.94 12.50 -17.19
C LEU A 415 -20.60 11.89 -18.42
N VAL A 416 -20.41 10.58 -18.66
CA VAL A 416 -20.95 9.88 -19.84
C VAL A 416 -22.00 8.83 -19.47
N SER A 417 -22.03 8.34 -18.22
CA SER A 417 -23.14 7.55 -17.66
C SER A 417 -23.19 7.67 -16.13
N GLN A 418 -24.39 7.47 -15.57
CA GLN A 418 -24.67 7.33 -14.13
C GLN A 418 -25.72 6.24 -13.86
N ASP A 419 -25.79 5.24 -14.76
CA ASP A 419 -26.85 4.21 -14.76
C ASP A 419 -26.60 3.10 -13.73
N LEU A 420 -25.41 3.07 -13.13
CA LEU A 420 -24.95 2.03 -12.22
C LEU A 420 -24.72 2.60 -10.82
N ALA A 421 -25.13 1.81 -9.81
CA ALA A 421 -24.87 2.17 -8.41
C ALA A 421 -23.36 2.08 -8.06
N GLY A 422 -22.69 1.03 -8.55
CA GLY A 422 -21.28 0.78 -8.36
C GLY A 422 -20.57 0.41 -9.66
N PRO A 423 -20.39 1.36 -10.63
CA PRO A 423 -19.61 1.07 -11.82
C PRO A 423 -18.18 0.70 -11.42
N ASN A 424 -17.67 -0.44 -11.93
CA ASN A 424 -16.38 -0.98 -11.56
C ASN A 424 -15.54 -1.24 -12.81
N GLY A 425 -15.29 -2.48 -13.20
CA GLY A 425 -14.49 -2.81 -14.36
C GLY A 425 -14.97 -2.16 -15.65
N ILE A 426 -14.03 -1.72 -16.49
CA ILE A 426 -14.31 -0.99 -17.72
C ILE A 426 -13.40 -1.44 -18.87
N ALA A 427 -13.95 -1.73 -20.05
CA ALA A 427 -13.16 -2.10 -21.24
C ALA A 427 -13.89 -1.81 -22.54
N PHE A 428 -13.13 -1.57 -23.61
CA PHE A 428 -13.67 -1.45 -24.98
C PHE A 428 -13.76 -2.80 -25.70
N SER A 429 -14.69 -2.88 -26.65
CA SER A 429 -14.60 -3.89 -27.71
C SER A 429 -13.34 -3.68 -28.55
N PRO A 430 -12.83 -4.73 -29.27
CA PRO A 430 -11.60 -4.59 -30.07
C PRO A 430 -11.65 -3.49 -31.15
N ASP A 431 -12.83 -3.19 -31.65
CA ASP A 431 -13.08 -2.13 -32.64
C ASP A 431 -13.48 -0.78 -32.01
N GLU A 432 -13.45 -0.68 -30.68
CA GLU A 432 -13.80 0.50 -29.86
C GLU A 432 -15.21 1.07 -30.11
N ARG A 433 -16.09 0.28 -30.73
CA ARG A 433 -17.48 0.69 -30.99
C ARG A 433 -18.38 0.53 -29.76
N PHE A 434 -17.97 -0.32 -28.83
CA PHE A 434 -18.70 -0.57 -27.58
C PHE A 434 -17.78 -0.37 -26.37
N LEU A 435 -18.36 0.18 -25.31
CA LEU A 435 -17.79 0.22 -23.98
C LEU A 435 -18.60 -0.69 -23.07
N TYR A 436 -17.92 -1.57 -22.34
CA TYR A 436 -18.50 -2.45 -21.33
C TYR A 436 -18.15 -1.94 -19.95
N VAL A 437 -19.13 -1.96 -19.03
CA VAL A 437 -18.93 -1.56 -17.63
C VAL A 437 -19.64 -2.56 -16.73
N THR A 438 -18.95 -3.07 -15.73
CA THR A 438 -19.52 -3.93 -14.68
C THR A 438 -20.16 -3.12 -13.57
N ASN A 439 -21.10 -3.74 -12.85
CA ASN A 439 -21.75 -3.14 -11.69
C ASN A 439 -21.43 -3.94 -10.42
N TRP A 440 -20.72 -3.34 -9.50
CA TRP A 440 -20.45 -3.89 -8.17
C TRP A 440 -21.62 -3.61 -7.23
N ASP A 441 -22.73 -4.30 -7.49
CA ASP A 441 -23.96 -4.24 -6.71
C ASP A 441 -24.55 -5.65 -6.61
N PRO A 442 -24.58 -6.27 -5.41
CA PRO A 442 -25.13 -7.62 -5.22
C PRO A 442 -26.59 -7.76 -5.67
N ALA A 443 -27.36 -6.67 -5.63
CA ALA A 443 -28.77 -6.69 -6.06
C ALA A 443 -28.94 -6.58 -7.58
N ARG A 444 -27.88 -6.17 -8.30
CA ARG A 444 -27.91 -5.99 -9.75
C ARG A 444 -26.55 -6.27 -10.38
N LYS A 445 -26.17 -7.54 -10.46
CA LYS A 445 -24.87 -8.02 -10.99
C LYS A 445 -24.90 -8.03 -12.52
N VAL A 446 -24.71 -6.88 -13.15
CA VAL A 446 -24.84 -6.75 -14.62
C VAL A 446 -23.56 -6.23 -15.27
N VAL A 447 -23.32 -6.69 -16.51
CA VAL A 447 -22.41 -6.03 -17.45
C VAL A 447 -23.26 -5.16 -18.35
N MET A 448 -23.02 -3.85 -18.32
CA MET A 448 -23.63 -2.91 -19.27
C MET A 448 -22.80 -2.81 -20.54
N ARG A 449 -23.45 -2.57 -21.67
CA ARG A 449 -22.82 -2.23 -22.94
C ARG A 449 -23.39 -0.93 -23.48
N TYR A 450 -22.50 -0.02 -23.83
CA TYR A 450 -22.83 1.28 -24.44
C TYR A 450 -22.22 1.37 -25.83
N GLU A 451 -22.92 1.99 -26.76
CA GLU A 451 -22.36 2.39 -28.05
C GLU A 451 -21.51 3.65 -27.87
N VAL A 452 -20.32 3.65 -28.46
CA VAL A 452 -19.38 4.78 -28.39
C VAL A 452 -19.51 5.61 -29.66
N ALA A 453 -20.01 6.83 -29.53
CA ALA A 453 -20.10 7.77 -30.62
C ALA A 453 -18.71 8.31 -31.01
N ARG A 454 -18.61 8.93 -32.19
CA ARG A 454 -17.35 9.51 -32.71
C ARG A 454 -16.74 10.56 -31.78
N ASN A 455 -17.59 11.32 -31.08
CA ASN A 455 -17.14 12.32 -30.09
C ASN A 455 -16.84 11.71 -28.71
N GLY A 456 -16.87 10.39 -28.58
CA GLY A 456 -16.64 9.68 -27.34
C GLY A 456 -17.81 9.69 -26.34
N SER A 457 -18.98 10.25 -26.70
CA SER A 457 -20.18 10.11 -25.85
C SER A 457 -20.73 8.70 -25.92
N LEU A 458 -21.40 8.26 -24.84
CA LEU A 458 -22.05 6.96 -24.76
C LEU A 458 -23.54 7.08 -25.13
N ALA A 459 -24.03 6.10 -25.85
CA ALA A 459 -25.42 5.99 -26.26
C ALA A 459 -25.91 4.54 -26.14
N ASN A 460 -27.23 4.35 -26.21
CA ASN A 460 -27.89 3.04 -26.30
C ASN A 460 -27.42 2.04 -25.22
N GLY A 461 -27.23 2.55 -23.99
CA GLY A 461 -26.84 1.73 -22.84
C GLY A 461 -27.87 0.62 -22.59
N ARG A 462 -27.39 -0.63 -22.51
CA ARG A 462 -28.25 -1.79 -22.23
C ARG A 462 -27.47 -2.86 -21.43
N VAL A 463 -28.20 -3.67 -20.70
CA VAL A 463 -27.64 -4.88 -20.09
C VAL A 463 -27.13 -5.79 -21.21
N PHE A 464 -25.83 -6.10 -21.16
CA PHE A 464 -25.21 -7.06 -22.07
C PHE A 464 -25.32 -8.47 -21.52
N PHE A 465 -25.04 -8.62 -20.20
CA PHE A 465 -25.20 -9.88 -19.50
C PHE A 465 -25.65 -9.64 -18.05
N ASP A 466 -26.53 -10.50 -17.54
CA ASP A 466 -27.08 -10.41 -16.19
C ASP A 466 -26.69 -11.65 -15.39
N MET A 467 -25.91 -11.45 -14.31
CA MET A 467 -25.45 -12.46 -13.35
C MET A 467 -26.19 -12.33 -12.00
N THR A 468 -27.26 -11.53 -11.90
CA THR A 468 -27.96 -11.28 -10.62
C THR A 468 -28.44 -12.58 -9.99
N GLY A 469 -28.84 -13.55 -10.77
CA GLY A 469 -29.27 -14.88 -10.32
C GLY A 469 -28.13 -15.88 -10.03
N ALA A 470 -26.87 -15.50 -10.28
CA ALA A 470 -25.73 -16.37 -10.00
C ALA A 470 -25.52 -16.53 -8.47
N PRO A 471 -25.20 -17.75 -7.99
CA PRO A 471 -24.95 -18.00 -6.58
C PRO A 471 -23.69 -17.25 -6.11
N GLY A 472 -23.69 -16.86 -4.80
CA GLY A 472 -22.61 -16.11 -4.16
C GLY A 472 -22.95 -14.65 -3.96
N ASP A 473 -22.37 -14.06 -2.92
CA ASP A 473 -22.63 -12.66 -2.54
C ASP A 473 -21.74 -11.67 -3.31
N GLU A 474 -20.74 -12.19 -4.04
CA GLU A 474 -19.82 -11.37 -4.83
C GLU A 474 -20.57 -10.67 -5.97
N ALA A 475 -20.27 -9.40 -6.15
CA ALA A 475 -20.74 -8.60 -7.28
C ALA A 475 -19.73 -8.68 -8.45
N LEU A 476 -19.95 -7.89 -9.52
CA LEU A 476 -19.04 -7.89 -10.65
C LEU A 476 -17.93 -6.86 -10.44
N ASP A 477 -16.70 -7.29 -10.64
CA ASP A 477 -15.49 -6.49 -10.45
C ASP A 477 -14.82 -6.16 -11.80
N GLY A 478 -13.52 -6.24 -11.92
CA GLY A 478 -12.79 -5.94 -13.13
C GLY A 478 -13.21 -6.75 -14.35
N LEU A 479 -13.00 -6.20 -15.55
CA LEU A 479 -13.22 -6.91 -16.81
C LEU A 479 -12.19 -6.54 -17.86
N LYS A 480 -11.89 -7.48 -18.75
CA LYS A 480 -11.02 -7.27 -19.91
C LYS A 480 -11.59 -8.02 -21.13
N VAL A 481 -11.13 -7.66 -22.33
CA VAL A 481 -11.61 -8.21 -23.60
C VAL A 481 -10.46 -8.79 -24.40
N ASP A 482 -10.66 -9.93 -25.09
CA ASP A 482 -9.67 -10.50 -26.03
C ASP A 482 -9.89 -9.98 -27.47
N THR A 483 -8.97 -10.32 -28.37
CA THR A 483 -9.05 -9.89 -29.78
C THR A 483 -10.18 -10.55 -30.57
N LEU A 484 -10.80 -11.62 -30.07
CA LEU A 484 -12.02 -12.20 -30.64
C LEU A 484 -13.28 -11.49 -30.14
N GLY A 485 -13.16 -10.57 -29.16
CA GLY A 485 -14.25 -9.85 -28.53
C GLY A 485 -14.89 -10.61 -27.37
N ASN A 486 -14.30 -11.68 -26.87
CA ASN A 486 -14.80 -12.33 -25.66
C ASN A 486 -14.47 -11.45 -24.45
N LEU A 487 -15.43 -11.33 -23.53
CA LEU A 487 -15.27 -10.62 -22.27
C LEU A 487 -14.86 -11.61 -21.17
N TYR A 488 -13.85 -11.23 -20.39
CA TYR A 488 -13.42 -11.91 -19.18
C TYR A 488 -13.82 -11.03 -18.00
N VAL A 489 -14.79 -11.47 -17.22
CA VAL A 489 -15.46 -10.68 -16.19
C VAL A 489 -15.24 -11.35 -14.83
N SER A 490 -14.61 -10.64 -13.89
CA SER A 490 -14.59 -11.03 -12.49
C SER A 490 -15.99 -10.96 -11.91
N GLY A 491 -16.46 -12.06 -11.37
CA GLY A 491 -17.83 -12.19 -10.87
C GLY A 491 -18.02 -13.38 -9.96
N PRO A 492 -19.27 -13.75 -9.63
CA PRO A 492 -19.54 -14.81 -8.68
C PRO A 492 -18.82 -16.12 -8.99
N GLY A 493 -17.97 -16.58 -8.06
CA GLY A 493 -17.25 -17.82 -8.14
C GLY A 493 -16.06 -17.86 -9.11
N GLY A 494 -15.68 -16.75 -9.80
CA GLY A 494 -14.49 -16.74 -10.66
C GLY A 494 -14.57 -15.76 -11.84
N VAL A 495 -13.78 -16.01 -12.89
CA VAL A 495 -13.78 -15.22 -14.12
C VAL A 495 -14.75 -15.83 -15.13
N TRP A 496 -15.82 -15.15 -15.43
CA TRP A 496 -16.80 -15.51 -16.45
C TRP A 496 -16.31 -15.13 -17.84
N ILE A 497 -16.43 -16.05 -18.80
CA ILE A 497 -16.06 -15.78 -20.20
C ILE A 497 -17.32 -15.71 -21.02
N LEU A 498 -17.57 -14.52 -21.58
CA LEU A 498 -18.77 -14.24 -22.40
C LEU A 498 -18.36 -14.02 -23.84
N SER A 499 -19.09 -14.62 -24.78
CA SER A 499 -18.88 -14.35 -26.21
C SER A 499 -19.28 -12.91 -26.59
N PRO A 500 -18.85 -12.40 -27.76
CA PRO A 500 -19.25 -11.08 -28.25
C PRO A 500 -20.78 -10.88 -28.37
N GLU A 501 -21.52 -11.99 -28.50
CA GLU A 501 -23.00 -11.99 -28.57
C GLU A 501 -23.66 -11.99 -27.19
N GLY A 502 -22.87 -12.12 -26.10
CA GLY A 502 -23.38 -12.17 -24.72
C GLY A 502 -23.75 -13.59 -24.27
N LYS A 503 -23.17 -14.63 -24.83
CA LYS A 503 -23.35 -16.02 -24.36
C LYS A 503 -22.28 -16.36 -23.33
N HIS A 504 -22.66 -16.95 -22.20
CA HIS A 504 -21.72 -17.54 -21.24
C HIS A 504 -21.09 -18.80 -21.84
N ILE A 505 -19.82 -18.76 -22.18
CA ILE A 505 -19.11 -19.87 -22.85
C ILE A 505 -18.20 -20.66 -21.92
N GLY A 506 -17.88 -20.13 -20.75
CA GLY A 506 -17.11 -20.83 -19.71
C GLY A 506 -16.72 -19.95 -18.55
N GLN A 507 -16.07 -20.57 -17.56
CA GLN A 507 -15.63 -19.89 -16.34
C GLN A 507 -14.29 -20.44 -15.86
N ILE A 508 -13.42 -19.56 -15.37
CA ILE A 508 -12.17 -19.91 -14.67
C ILE A 508 -12.44 -19.75 -13.17
N VAL A 509 -12.40 -20.85 -12.44
CA VAL A 509 -12.55 -20.91 -10.99
C VAL A 509 -11.17 -21.07 -10.39
N ALA A 510 -10.61 -19.98 -9.89
CA ALA A 510 -9.30 -19.97 -9.22
C ALA A 510 -9.46 -20.21 -7.71
N PRO A 511 -8.37 -20.58 -6.97
CA PRO A 511 -8.45 -20.79 -5.53
C PRO A 511 -8.86 -19.55 -4.72
N GLU A 512 -8.51 -18.37 -5.21
CA GLU A 512 -8.97 -17.08 -4.68
C GLU A 512 -9.79 -16.38 -5.76
N LEU A 513 -10.83 -15.65 -5.33
CA LEU A 513 -11.69 -14.92 -6.25
C LEU A 513 -10.90 -13.77 -6.90
N PRO A 514 -10.76 -13.75 -8.24
CA PRO A 514 -10.13 -12.64 -8.93
C PRO A 514 -10.93 -11.35 -8.76
N ALA A 515 -10.22 -10.24 -8.49
CA ALA A 515 -10.80 -8.90 -8.49
C ALA A 515 -10.66 -8.25 -9.87
N ASN A 516 -9.46 -8.31 -10.48
CA ASN A 516 -9.21 -7.71 -11.78
C ASN A 516 -8.23 -8.54 -12.63
N LEU A 517 -8.03 -8.13 -13.87
CA LEU A 517 -7.34 -8.87 -14.91
C LEU A 517 -6.45 -7.95 -15.74
N ALA A 518 -5.36 -8.51 -16.28
CA ALA A 518 -4.55 -7.82 -17.30
C ALA A 518 -3.97 -8.83 -18.30
N TRP A 519 -3.90 -8.40 -19.54
CA TRP A 519 -3.15 -9.12 -20.56
C TRP A 519 -1.67 -8.75 -20.50
N GLY A 520 -0.79 -9.73 -20.49
CA GLY A 520 0.65 -9.52 -20.40
C GLY A 520 1.47 -10.46 -21.27
N ASP A 521 2.78 -10.42 -21.05
CA ASP A 521 3.85 -10.94 -21.86
C ASP A 521 3.97 -10.25 -23.25
N ALA A 522 5.04 -10.52 -23.97
CA ALA A 522 5.34 -9.85 -25.24
C ALA A 522 4.27 -10.10 -26.32
N ASP A 523 3.61 -11.26 -26.28
CA ASP A 523 2.58 -11.67 -27.23
C ASP A 523 1.16 -11.38 -26.73
N ARG A 524 1.02 -10.85 -25.48
CA ARG A 524 -0.26 -10.52 -24.84
C ARG A 524 -1.22 -11.73 -24.73
N MET A 525 -0.69 -12.95 -24.65
CA MET A 525 -1.49 -14.17 -24.52
C MET A 525 -1.52 -14.72 -23.09
N THR A 526 -0.90 -14.06 -22.12
CA THR A 526 -1.00 -14.40 -20.71
C THR A 526 -2.02 -13.50 -20.02
N LEU A 527 -3.03 -14.10 -19.41
CA LEU A 527 -3.98 -13.43 -18.55
C LEU A 527 -3.44 -13.46 -17.12
N TYR A 528 -3.05 -12.31 -16.59
CA TYR A 528 -2.73 -12.11 -15.18
C TYR A 528 -4.02 -11.79 -14.42
N MET A 529 -4.15 -12.34 -13.22
CA MET A 529 -5.32 -12.20 -12.35
C MET A 529 -4.85 -11.73 -10.98
N THR A 530 -5.28 -10.56 -10.56
CA THR A 530 -5.20 -10.10 -9.18
C THR A 530 -6.38 -10.71 -8.42
N ALA A 531 -6.11 -11.49 -7.37
CA ALA A 531 -7.13 -12.28 -6.70
C ALA A 531 -6.91 -12.24 -5.18
N ARG A 532 -7.73 -11.45 -4.48
CA ARG A 532 -7.65 -11.29 -3.02
C ARG A 532 -6.21 -11.06 -2.56
N THR A 533 -5.56 -12.07 -2.00
CA THR A 533 -4.22 -11.97 -1.39
C THR A 533 -3.09 -12.51 -2.29
N GLY A 534 -3.43 -12.94 -3.51
CA GLY A 534 -2.51 -13.57 -4.45
C GLY A 534 -2.49 -12.96 -5.84
N LEU A 535 -1.40 -13.24 -6.56
CA LEU A 535 -1.24 -12.98 -7.97
C LEU A 535 -1.19 -14.30 -8.72
N TYR A 536 -1.98 -14.41 -9.79
CA TYR A 536 -2.10 -15.60 -10.61
C TYR A 536 -1.92 -15.29 -12.08
N ARG A 537 -1.64 -16.31 -12.90
CA ARG A 537 -1.66 -16.21 -14.36
C ARG A 537 -2.21 -17.46 -15.02
N MET A 538 -2.66 -17.29 -16.25
CA MET A 538 -3.08 -18.38 -17.13
C MET A 538 -2.68 -18.07 -18.57
N ARG A 539 -2.12 -19.05 -19.26
CA ARG A 539 -1.81 -18.91 -20.68
C ARG A 539 -3.05 -19.21 -21.52
N LEU A 540 -3.36 -18.31 -22.45
CA LEU A 540 -4.50 -18.40 -23.36
C LEU A 540 -4.05 -18.58 -24.81
N ALA A 541 -4.99 -18.88 -25.71
CA ALA A 541 -4.75 -19.11 -27.14
C ALA A 541 -4.90 -17.83 -27.98
N VAL A 542 -5.44 -16.76 -27.38
CA VAL A 542 -5.70 -15.50 -28.06
C VAL A 542 -5.14 -14.32 -27.26
N PRO A 543 -4.62 -13.30 -27.91
CA PRO A 543 -4.13 -12.12 -27.22
C PRO A 543 -5.28 -11.23 -26.72
N GLY A 544 -4.99 -10.44 -25.67
CA GLY A 544 -5.91 -9.41 -25.21
C GLY A 544 -6.08 -8.28 -26.20
N ALA A 545 -7.30 -7.72 -26.24
CA ALA A 545 -7.59 -6.49 -26.97
C ALA A 545 -7.02 -5.26 -26.23
N GLY A 546 -6.99 -4.12 -26.90
CA GLY A 546 -6.52 -2.83 -26.42
C GLY A 546 -5.35 -2.28 -27.23
N ALA A 547 -5.16 -0.99 -27.18
CA ALA A 547 -4.05 -0.34 -27.87
C ALA A 547 -2.72 -0.91 -27.36
N ALA A 548 -1.87 -1.40 -28.25
CA ALA A 548 -0.47 -1.60 -27.92
C ALA A 548 0.11 -0.21 -27.64
N PRO A 549 0.85 -0.02 -26.52
CA PRO A 549 1.56 1.24 -26.32
C PRO A 549 2.37 1.57 -27.57
N ALA A 550 2.31 2.82 -28.01
CA ALA A 550 3.10 3.25 -29.16
C ALA A 550 4.56 2.86 -28.93
N GLN A 551 5.20 2.22 -29.92
CA GLN A 551 6.63 2.02 -29.87
C GLN A 551 7.26 3.41 -29.93
N LEU A 552 7.67 3.92 -28.77
CA LEU A 552 8.36 5.21 -28.69
C LEU A 552 9.62 5.14 -29.56
N PRO A 553 9.89 6.15 -30.42
CA PRO A 553 11.13 6.19 -31.16
C PRO A 553 12.31 6.14 -30.20
N ALA A 554 13.41 5.47 -30.60
CA ALA A 554 14.58 5.17 -29.74
C ALA A 554 15.18 6.40 -29.02
N SER A 555 14.90 7.62 -29.48
CA SER A 555 15.36 8.89 -28.89
C SER A 555 14.49 9.33 -27.69
N THR A 556 13.18 9.02 -27.67
CA THR A 556 12.28 9.30 -26.55
C THR A 556 12.31 8.19 -25.49
N ALA A 557 12.65 6.95 -25.91
CA ALA A 557 12.93 5.85 -24.98
C ALA A 557 14.11 6.16 -24.02
N SER A 558 15.00 7.10 -24.37
CA SER A 558 16.07 7.57 -23.46
C SER A 558 15.55 8.46 -22.33
N SER A 559 14.46 9.22 -22.51
CA SER A 559 13.87 10.04 -21.44
C SER A 559 12.95 9.19 -20.56
N ALA A 560 12.12 8.32 -21.13
CA ALA A 560 11.32 7.34 -20.40
C ALA A 560 12.21 6.31 -19.66
N ARG A 561 13.33 5.87 -20.26
CA ARG A 561 14.33 5.02 -19.59
C ARG A 561 14.94 5.67 -18.35
N ARG A 562 15.06 6.99 -18.32
CA ARG A 562 15.52 7.72 -17.13
C ARG A 562 14.45 7.80 -16.06
N THR A 563 13.17 7.77 -16.41
CA THR A 563 12.04 7.95 -15.53
C THR A 563 11.80 6.74 -14.65
N LEU A 564 11.64 5.57 -15.24
CA LEU A 564 11.44 4.33 -14.47
C LEU A 564 12.72 3.89 -13.72
N ALA A 565 13.90 4.28 -14.22
CA ALA A 565 15.17 4.09 -13.52
C ALA A 565 15.41 5.15 -12.42
N ARG A 566 14.94 6.40 -12.58
CA ARG A 566 15.10 7.47 -11.58
C ARG A 566 14.10 7.40 -10.43
N ALA A 567 12.92 6.84 -10.60
CA ALA A 567 12.03 6.48 -9.49
C ALA A 567 12.73 5.54 -8.49
N ARG A 568 13.81 4.87 -8.93
CA ARG A 568 14.71 4.07 -8.08
C ARG A 568 15.79 4.91 -7.37
N TRP A 569 16.07 6.17 -7.79
CA TRP A 569 17.23 6.95 -7.34
C TRP A 569 16.91 8.30 -6.68
N SER A 570 15.72 8.87 -6.85
CA SER A 570 15.40 10.19 -6.27
C SER A 570 15.05 10.15 -4.78
N ARG A 571 15.07 8.96 -4.15
CA ARG A 571 14.97 8.81 -2.69
C ARG A 571 16.33 8.55 -2.00
N THR A 572 17.43 8.89 -2.66
CA THR A 572 18.79 8.79 -2.09
C THR A 572 19.51 10.14 -2.09
N ARG A 573 18.82 11.19 -1.68
CA ARG A 573 19.48 12.40 -1.12
C ARG A 573 18.62 13.02 -0.07
#